data_f1971883e3ddcc9e9ca04d7acdb49bcc
#
_entry.id   f1971883e3ddcc9e9ca04d7acdb49bcc
#
_cell.length_a   1.000
_cell.length_b   1.000
_cell.length_c   1.000
_cell.angle_alpha   90.00
_cell.angle_beta   90.00
_cell.angle_gamma   90.00
#
_symmetry.space_group_name_H-M   'P 1'
#
loop_
_entity.id
_entity.type
_entity.pdbx_description
1 polymer ?
#
loop_
_entity_poly.entity_id
_entity_poly.type
_entity_poly.pdbx_seq_one_letter_code
_entity_poly.pdbx_strand_id
1 'polypeptide(L)'
;MDIMDISMVLLWIVVIAQSLIIYALLRQVGILFERVAPAGALAMNQKLEVGQKAPEMSLQTINKKLINIGGSQSGKSQLVFFLSPDCPVCKTLLPALKSASKHESEWLDVVLASDGDKVDHQSFIDRSQLSAFPYVVSELLGKSFGVSKLPYAVLLDEKGMIASMGIINSREHLDSLFEAKERRVASIQDYMQGKTTENQFVEVK
;
A
#
# COMPACT_ATOMS: atom_id res chain seq x y z
N MET A 1 47.08 -45.27 1.83
CA MET A 1 46.35 -44.03 1.53
C MET A 1 47.30 -42.90 1.82
N ASP A 2 47.80 -42.32 0.75
CA ASP A 2 48.81 -41.27 0.88
C ASP A 2 48.15 -39.96 1.38
N ILE A 3 48.95 -39.11 2.03
CA ILE A 3 48.45 -37.80 2.55
C ILE A 3 47.75 -37.00 1.43
N MET A 4 48.19 -37.18 0.19
CA MET A 4 47.56 -36.56 -0.98
C MET A 4 46.13 -37.06 -1.23
N ASP A 5 45.89 -38.38 -1.07
CA ASP A 5 44.54 -38.95 -1.28
C ASP A 5 43.55 -38.45 -0.22
N ILE A 6 44.01 -38.35 1.01
CA ILE A 6 43.19 -37.82 2.13
C ILE A 6 42.85 -36.35 1.89
N SER A 7 43.81 -35.56 1.47
CA SER A 7 43.60 -34.13 1.14
C SER A 7 42.62 -33.93 0.00
N MET A 8 42.70 -34.78 -1.06
CA MET A 8 41.79 -34.71 -2.19
C MET A 8 40.33 -35.07 -1.77
N VAL A 9 40.16 -36.09 -0.94
CA VAL A 9 38.85 -36.50 -0.43
C VAL A 9 38.26 -35.37 0.44
N LEU A 10 39.07 -34.76 1.30
CA LEU A 10 38.63 -33.64 2.16
C LEU A 10 38.19 -32.42 1.33
N LEU A 11 38.96 -32.11 0.25
CA LEU A 11 38.59 -31.05 -0.68
C LEU A 11 37.23 -31.30 -1.34
N TRP A 12 36.98 -32.52 -1.82
CA TRP A 12 35.71 -32.87 -2.44
C TRP A 12 34.53 -32.77 -1.46
N ILE A 13 34.75 -33.16 -0.18
CA ILE A 13 33.72 -33.02 0.86
C ILE A 13 33.36 -31.53 1.06
N VAL A 14 34.35 -30.64 1.14
CA VAL A 14 34.17 -29.23 1.28
C VAL A 14 33.43 -28.64 0.07
N VAL A 15 33.80 -29.00 -1.14
CA VAL A 15 33.11 -28.51 -2.37
C VAL A 15 31.66 -28.95 -2.42
N ILE A 16 31.37 -30.20 -2.05
CA ILE A 16 30.00 -30.72 -2.00
C ILE A 16 29.17 -29.96 -0.94
N ALA A 17 29.76 -29.76 0.25
CA ALA A 17 29.08 -29.00 1.32
C ALA A 17 28.77 -27.57 0.91
N GLN A 18 29.71 -26.86 0.28
CA GLN A 18 29.49 -25.51 -0.24
C GLN A 18 28.41 -25.48 -1.33
N SER A 19 28.41 -26.46 -2.24
CA SER A 19 27.41 -26.55 -3.30
C SER A 19 26.00 -26.74 -2.73
N LEU A 20 25.85 -27.54 -1.68
CA LEU A 20 24.56 -27.73 -1.01
C LEU A 20 24.07 -26.45 -0.30
N ILE A 21 25.00 -25.72 0.34
CA ILE A 21 24.66 -24.44 0.97
C ILE A 21 24.22 -23.42 -0.08
N ILE A 22 24.95 -23.29 -1.17
CA ILE A 22 24.59 -22.39 -2.28
C ILE A 22 23.22 -22.76 -2.87
N TYR A 23 22.97 -24.04 -3.09
CA TYR A 23 21.68 -24.51 -3.57
C TYR A 23 20.52 -24.17 -2.62
N ALA A 24 20.73 -24.36 -1.31
CA ALA A 24 19.74 -24.02 -0.29
C ALA A 24 19.45 -22.50 -0.28
N LEU A 25 20.49 -21.67 -0.37
CA LEU A 25 20.35 -20.21 -0.44
C LEU A 25 19.62 -19.76 -1.71
N LEU A 26 19.96 -20.32 -2.86
CA LEU A 26 19.28 -20.02 -4.12
C LEU A 26 17.80 -20.39 -4.07
N ARG A 27 17.47 -21.52 -3.45
CA ARG A 27 16.09 -21.93 -3.23
C ARG A 27 15.32 -20.96 -2.30
N GLN A 28 15.97 -20.51 -1.22
CA GLN A 28 15.36 -19.52 -0.32
C GLN A 28 15.13 -18.17 -1.01
N VAL A 29 16.10 -17.72 -1.80
CA VAL A 29 15.98 -16.50 -2.61
C VAL A 29 14.85 -16.64 -3.64
N GLY A 30 14.76 -17.80 -4.32
CA GLY A 30 13.66 -18.07 -5.26
C GLY A 30 12.27 -17.98 -4.62
N ILE A 31 12.09 -18.58 -3.43
CA ILE A 31 10.84 -18.49 -2.67
C ILE A 31 10.54 -17.04 -2.23
N LEU A 32 11.59 -16.27 -1.90
CA LEU A 32 11.43 -14.86 -1.54
C LEU A 32 10.99 -14.03 -2.74
N PHE A 33 11.55 -14.27 -3.93
CA PHE A 33 11.14 -13.61 -5.18
C PHE A 33 9.72 -13.99 -5.63
N GLU A 34 9.27 -15.21 -5.36
CA GLU A 34 7.91 -15.65 -5.67
C GLU A 34 6.87 -15.00 -4.75
N ARG A 35 7.27 -14.64 -3.52
CA ARG A 35 6.43 -13.90 -2.56
C ARG A 35 6.44 -12.39 -2.76
N VAL A 36 7.48 -11.86 -3.38
CA VAL A 36 7.50 -10.50 -3.90
C VAL A 36 6.85 -10.57 -5.28
N ALA A 37 5.55 -10.29 -5.35
CA ALA A 37 4.85 -10.21 -6.63
C ALA A 37 5.71 -9.41 -7.62
N PRO A 38 5.92 -9.90 -8.84
CA PRO A 38 6.68 -9.15 -9.82
C PRO A 38 5.98 -7.81 -9.99
N ALA A 39 6.63 -6.74 -9.57
CA ALA A 39 6.25 -5.39 -9.96
C ALA A 39 6.29 -5.43 -11.49
N GLY A 40 5.10 -5.63 -12.08
CA GLY A 40 4.95 -5.85 -13.50
C GLY A 40 5.65 -4.73 -14.26
N ALA A 41 6.36 -5.09 -15.32
CA ALA A 41 7.17 -4.23 -16.19
C ALA A 41 6.37 -3.11 -16.90
N LEU A 42 5.17 -2.80 -16.43
CA LEU A 42 4.29 -1.70 -16.81
C LEU A 42 3.94 -0.84 -15.60
N ALA A 43 4.86 -0.68 -14.64
CA ALA A 43 4.76 0.45 -13.75
C ALA A 43 4.80 1.70 -14.62
N MET A 44 3.64 2.22 -14.94
CA MET A 44 3.54 3.63 -15.35
C MET A 44 4.15 4.40 -14.19
N ASN A 45 5.39 4.87 -14.40
CA ASN A 45 6.17 5.69 -13.48
C ASN A 45 5.54 7.09 -13.34
N GLN A 46 4.26 7.16 -13.05
CA GLN A 46 3.69 8.37 -12.48
C GLN A 46 3.94 8.28 -10.98
N LYS A 47 5.04 8.84 -10.56
CA LYS A 47 5.27 9.18 -9.16
C LYS A 47 4.21 10.23 -8.82
N LEU A 48 3.07 9.78 -8.29
CA LEU A 48 2.06 10.70 -7.78
C LEU A 48 2.67 11.46 -6.61
N GLU A 49 2.46 12.76 -6.59
CA GLU A 49 2.94 13.65 -5.55
C GLU A 49 1.76 14.35 -4.87
N VAL A 50 1.96 14.75 -3.63
CA VAL A 50 0.99 15.57 -2.92
C VAL A 50 0.80 16.90 -3.66
N GLY A 51 -0.44 17.37 -3.74
CA GLY A 51 -0.81 18.55 -4.52
C GLY A 51 -1.16 18.28 -5.98
N GLN A 52 -0.96 17.04 -6.49
CA GLN A 52 -1.40 16.66 -7.82
C GLN A 52 -2.85 16.18 -7.82
N LYS A 53 -3.50 16.27 -8.98
CA LYS A 53 -4.82 15.71 -9.18
C LYS A 53 -4.74 14.18 -9.19
N ALA A 54 -5.58 13.54 -8.37
CA ALA A 54 -5.65 12.09 -8.34
C ALA A 54 -6.21 11.52 -9.66
N PRO A 55 -5.81 10.30 -10.05
CA PRO A 55 -6.44 9.60 -11.15
C PRO A 55 -7.94 9.43 -10.88
N GLU A 56 -8.78 9.88 -11.83
CA GLU A 56 -10.23 9.72 -11.74
C GLU A 56 -10.64 8.37 -12.31
N MET A 57 -11.30 7.57 -11.52
CA MET A 57 -11.75 6.24 -11.88
C MET A 57 -13.15 5.94 -11.34
N SER A 58 -14.02 5.45 -12.23
CA SER A 58 -15.32 4.90 -11.84
C SER A 58 -15.20 3.39 -11.71
N LEU A 59 -15.35 2.86 -10.51
CA LEU A 59 -15.14 1.45 -10.20
C LEU A 59 -16.37 0.85 -9.55
N GLN A 60 -16.55 -0.45 -9.79
CA GLN A 60 -17.61 -1.20 -9.17
C GLN A 60 -17.10 -1.83 -7.87
N THR A 61 -17.84 -1.61 -6.78
CA THR A 61 -17.59 -2.31 -5.51
C THR A 61 -17.98 -3.78 -5.61
N ILE A 62 -17.53 -4.58 -4.66
CA ILE A 62 -17.90 -6.00 -4.57
C ILE A 62 -19.42 -6.19 -4.48
N ASN A 63 -20.13 -5.22 -3.89
CA ASN A 63 -21.60 -5.18 -3.81
C ASN A 63 -22.26 -4.59 -5.07
N LYS A 64 -21.53 -4.50 -6.19
CA LYS A 64 -22.01 -4.01 -7.50
C LYS A 64 -22.46 -2.54 -7.50
N LYS A 65 -22.13 -1.77 -6.49
CA LYS A 65 -22.38 -0.33 -6.44
C LYS A 65 -21.25 0.41 -7.15
N LEU A 66 -21.56 1.36 -8.02
CA LEU A 66 -20.58 2.21 -8.67
C LEU A 66 -20.10 3.28 -7.68
N ILE A 67 -18.79 3.45 -7.59
CA ILE A 67 -18.16 4.54 -6.85
C ILE A 67 -17.12 5.24 -7.72
N ASN A 68 -16.92 6.52 -7.47
CA ASN A 68 -15.87 7.30 -8.13
C ASN A 68 -14.74 7.56 -7.15
N ILE A 69 -13.52 7.42 -7.64
CA ILE A 69 -12.28 7.71 -6.91
C ILE A 69 -11.58 8.84 -7.67
N GLY A 70 -11.06 9.81 -6.94
CA GLY A 70 -10.35 10.96 -7.53
C GLY A 70 -11.23 12.13 -7.94
N GLY A 71 -12.55 12.01 -7.86
CA GLY A 71 -13.50 13.08 -8.17
C GLY A 71 -14.30 13.50 -6.94
N SER A 72 -14.51 14.81 -6.75
CA SER A 72 -15.36 15.32 -5.68
C SER A 72 -16.83 15.11 -6.01
N GLN A 73 -17.48 14.15 -5.38
CA GLN A 73 -18.93 13.93 -5.53
C GLN A 73 -19.76 14.24 -4.29
N SER A 74 -19.16 14.14 -3.11
CA SER A 74 -19.85 14.32 -1.84
C SER A 74 -19.55 15.68 -1.18
N GLY A 75 -18.58 16.42 -1.71
CA GLY A 75 -18.03 17.61 -1.01
C GLY A 75 -17.19 17.24 0.20
N LYS A 76 -16.89 15.95 0.38
CA LYS A 76 -16.02 15.43 1.44
C LYS A 76 -14.66 14.99 0.86
N SER A 77 -13.68 14.95 1.73
CA SER A 77 -12.42 14.26 1.42
C SER A 77 -12.63 12.77 1.31
N GLN A 78 -11.79 12.10 0.52
CA GLN A 78 -11.87 10.67 0.31
C GLN A 78 -10.56 9.99 0.72
N LEU A 79 -10.63 9.05 1.65
CA LEU A 79 -9.51 8.18 2.02
C LEU A 79 -9.60 6.89 1.21
N VAL A 80 -8.64 6.66 0.33
CA VAL A 80 -8.47 5.37 -0.34
C VAL A 80 -7.45 4.56 0.44
N PHE A 81 -7.91 3.51 1.12
CA PHE A 81 -7.07 2.65 1.95
C PHE A 81 -6.82 1.32 1.22
N PHE A 82 -5.58 1.13 0.79
CA PHE A 82 -5.13 -0.07 0.09
C PHE A 82 -4.70 -1.14 1.09
N LEU A 83 -5.29 -2.31 0.98
CA LEU A 83 -5.10 -3.45 1.87
C LEU A 83 -5.12 -4.78 1.12
N SER A 84 -4.71 -5.85 1.78
CA SER A 84 -4.91 -7.23 1.29
C SER A 84 -5.44 -8.12 2.40
N PRO A 85 -6.35 -9.07 2.09
CA PRO A 85 -6.80 -10.09 3.03
C PRO A 85 -5.65 -10.92 3.63
N ASP A 86 -4.55 -11.06 2.93
CA ASP A 86 -3.37 -11.83 3.38
C ASP A 86 -2.35 -11.01 4.16
N CYS A 87 -2.56 -9.69 4.26
CA CYS A 87 -1.66 -8.77 4.95
C CYS A 87 -1.95 -8.74 6.47
N PRO A 88 -1.06 -9.27 7.34
CA PRO A 88 -1.27 -9.24 8.79
C PRO A 88 -1.36 -7.84 9.36
N VAL A 89 -0.51 -6.91 8.90
CA VAL A 89 -0.49 -5.51 9.34
C VAL A 89 -1.79 -4.81 8.97
N CYS A 90 -2.33 -5.09 7.78
CA CYS A 90 -3.63 -4.54 7.37
C CYS A 90 -4.73 -4.94 8.38
N LYS A 91 -4.77 -6.21 8.80
CA LYS A 91 -5.77 -6.71 9.75
C LYS A 91 -5.67 -6.03 11.11
N THR A 92 -4.48 -5.77 11.61
CA THR A 92 -4.28 -5.09 12.90
C THR A 92 -4.70 -3.62 12.88
N LEU A 93 -4.72 -3.00 11.70
CA LEU A 93 -5.12 -1.60 11.53
C LEU A 93 -6.63 -1.39 11.35
N LEU A 94 -7.39 -2.44 10.99
CA LEU A 94 -8.83 -2.31 10.75
C LEU A 94 -9.62 -1.69 11.90
N PRO A 95 -9.37 -2.00 13.19
CA PRO A 95 -10.06 -1.34 14.29
C PRO A 95 -9.79 0.16 14.35
N ALA A 96 -8.54 0.58 14.12
CA ALA A 96 -8.14 1.98 14.08
C ALA A 96 -8.80 2.71 12.90
N LEU A 97 -8.80 2.10 11.70
CA LEU A 97 -9.45 2.64 10.51
C LEU A 97 -10.97 2.82 10.71
N LYS A 98 -11.65 1.84 11.30
CA LYS A 98 -13.08 1.93 11.60
C LYS A 98 -13.37 3.06 12.60
N SER A 99 -12.55 3.18 13.65
CA SER A 99 -12.68 4.23 14.64
C SER A 99 -12.48 5.60 14.02
N ALA A 100 -11.42 5.78 13.21
CA ALA A 100 -11.15 7.02 12.51
C ALA A 100 -12.27 7.38 11.52
N SER A 101 -12.71 6.43 10.69
CA SER A 101 -13.82 6.66 9.75
C SER A 101 -15.11 7.10 10.44
N LYS A 102 -15.40 6.58 11.64
CA LYS A 102 -16.56 6.99 12.41
C LYS A 102 -16.38 8.38 13.00
N HIS A 103 -15.20 8.68 13.50
CA HIS A 103 -14.89 9.98 14.14
C HIS A 103 -14.90 11.11 13.12
N GLU A 104 -14.32 10.86 11.95
CA GLU A 104 -14.14 11.83 10.87
C GLU A 104 -15.28 11.80 9.82
N SER A 105 -16.39 11.13 10.12
CA SER A 105 -17.49 10.88 9.16
C SER A 105 -18.17 12.15 8.62
N GLU A 106 -18.02 13.30 9.27
CA GLU A 106 -18.58 14.56 8.80
C GLU A 106 -17.88 15.08 7.53
N TRP A 107 -16.57 14.87 7.43
CA TRP A 107 -15.76 15.42 6.34
C TRP A 107 -15.02 14.34 5.51
N LEU A 108 -15.03 13.07 5.94
CA LEU A 108 -14.25 11.99 5.36
C LEU A 108 -15.12 10.82 4.90
N ASP A 109 -14.96 10.43 3.65
CA ASP A 109 -15.45 9.16 3.10
C ASP A 109 -14.29 8.17 2.95
N VAL A 110 -14.46 6.94 3.40
CA VAL A 110 -13.43 5.89 3.35
C VAL A 110 -13.80 4.85 2.31
N VAL A 111 -12.87 4.54 1.40
CA VAL A 111 -12.97 3.48 0.41
C VAL A 111 -11.85 2.49 0.66
N LEU A 112 -12.18 1.20 0.71
CA LEU A 112 -11.22 0.11 0.81
C LEU A 112 -10.90 -0.39 -0.59
N ALA A 113 -9.61 -0.51 -0.88
CA ALA A 113 -9.11 -0.99 -2.16
C ALA A 113 -8.20 -2.20 -1.97
N SER A 114 -8.40 -3.23 -2.76
CA SER A 114 -7.60 -4.45 -2.76
C SER A 114 -7.34 -4.93 -4.18
N ASP A 115 -6.47 -5.90 -4.31
CA ASP A 115 -6.16 -6.60 -5.55
C ASP A 115 -6.28 -8.12 -5.36
N GLY A 116 -6.11 -8.85 -6.44
CA GLY A 116 -6.06 -10.31 -6.43
C GLY A 116 -7.42 -10.99 -6.58
N ASP A 117 -7.78 -11.33 -7.81
CA ASP A 117 -9.06 -12.00 -8.15
C ASP A 117 -9.20 -13.41 -7.54
N LYS A 118 -8.12 -14.01 -7.07
CA LYS A 118 -8.11 -15.37 -6.50
C LYS A 118 -8.35 -15.39 -4.99
N VAL A 119 -8.43 -14.25 -4.34
CA VAL A 119 -8.60 -14.12 -2.90
C VAL A 119 -10.09 -14.01 -2.56
N ASP A 120 -10.53 -14.70 -1.51
CA ASP A 120 -11.91 -14.61 -1.04
C ASP A 120 -12.13 -13.31 -0.25
N HIS A 121 -12.36 -12.23 -1.00
CA HIS A 121 -12.62 -10.90 -0.45
C HIS A 121 -13.94 -10.85 0.32
N GLN A 122 -14.97 -11.60 -0.10
CA GLN A 122 -16.26 -11.58 0.59
C GLN A 122 -16.15 -12.14 2.01
N SER A 123 -15.52 -13.31 2.18
CA SER A 123 -15.26 -13.87 3.50
C SER A 123 -14.38 -12.96 4.38
N PHE A 124 -13.46 -12.21 3.78
CA PHE A 124 -12.66 -11.23 4.51
C PHE A 124 -13.50 -10.06 5.01
N ILE A 125 -14.36 -9.50 4.14
CA ILE A 125 -15.29 -8.42 4.50
C ILE A 125 -16.18 -8.84 5.66
N ASP A 126 -16.77 -10.04 5.59
CA ASP A 126 -17.71 -10.55 6.58
C ASP A 126 -17.00 -10.78 7.93
N ARG A 127 -15.88 -11.50 7.92
CA ARG A 127 -15.09 -11.78 9.15
C ARG A 127 -14.53 -10.51 9.79
N SER A 128 -14.17 -9.53 8.98
CA SER A 128 -13.60 -8.27 9.44
C SER A 128 -14.66 -7.19 9.66
N GLN A 129 -15.95 -7.49 9.43
CA GLN A 129 -17.06 -6.53 9.60
C GLN A 129 -16.83 -5.23 8.82
N LEU A 130 -16.52 -5.35 7.52
CA LEU A 130 -16.22 -4.22 6.63
C LEU A 130 -17.38 -3.86 5.71
N SER A 131 -18.56 -4.45 5.88
CA SER A 131 -19.72 -4.29 5.00
C SER A 131 -20.24 -2.84 4.91
N ALA A 132 -19.90 -2.01 5.90
CA ALA A 132 -20.25 -0.58 5.89
C ALA A 132 -19.38 0.25 4.93
N PHE A 133 -18.24 -0.29 4.48
CA PHE A 133 -17.30 0.42 3.62
C PHE A 133 -17.48 0.01 2.16
N PRO A 134 -17.44 0.95 1.21
CA PRO A 134 -17.21 0.60 -0.18
C PRO A 134 -15.90 -0.16 -0.32
N TYR A 135 -15.97 -1.37 -0.89
CA TYR A 135 -14.79 -2.24 -1.09
C TYR A 135 -14.64 -2.53 -2.58
N VAL A 136 -13.48 -2.19 -3.12
CA VAL A 136 -13.14 -2.34 -4.53
C VAL A 136 -12.00 -3.34 -4.69
N VAL A 137 -12.12 -4.24 -5.66
CA VAL A 137 -11.03 -5.12 -6.09
C VAL A 137 -10.55 -4.64 -7.45
N SER A 138 -9.38 -4.04 -7.50
CA SER A 138 -8.82 -3.47 -8.73
C SER A 138 -7.31 -3.30 -8.67
N GLU A 139 -6.60 -4.16 -9.39
CA GLU A 139 -5.16 -4.03 -9.59
C GLU A 139 -4.80 -2.72 -10.31
N LEU A 140 -5.65 -2.30 -11.27
CA LEU A 140 -5.46 -1.06 -12.01
C LEU A 140 -5.46 0.15 -11.08
N LEU A 141 -6.35 0.17 -10.06
CA LEU A 141 -6.41 1.25 -9.08
C LEU A 141 -5.08 1.33 -8.30
N GLY A 142 -4.59 0.21 -7.78
CA GLY A 142 -3.31 0.17 -7.07
C GLY A 142 -2.14 0.66 -7.93
N LYS A 143 -2.09 0.23 -9.19
CA LYS A 143 -1.06 0.67 -10.16
C LYS A 143 -1.16 2.16 -10.46
N SER A 144 -2.37 2.69 -10.67
CA SER A 144 -2.59 4.11 -10.95
C SER A 144 -2.19 5.02 -9.79
N PHE A 145 -2.32 4.53 -8.57
CA PHE A 145 -1.87 5.25 -7.37
C PHE A 145 -0.42 4.93 -6.96
N GLY A 146 0.31 4.13 -7.76
CA GLY A 146 1.72 3.80 -7.51
C GLY A 146 1.94 2.99 -6.22
N VAL A 147 0.93 2.23 -5.79
CA VAL A 147 0.99 1.45 -4.56
C VAL A 147 1.90 0.24 -4.75
N SER A 148 3.00 0.20 -4.02
CA SER A 148 3.99 -0.89 -4.08
C SER A 148 4.09 -1.70 -2.78
N LYS A 149 3.56 -1.18 -1.68
CA LYS A 149 3.59 -1.82 -0.34
C LYS A 149 2.26 -1.61 0.36
N LEU A 150 1.85 -2.57 1.17
CA LEU A 150 0.61 -2.53 1.95
C LEU A 150 0.90 -2.61 3.45
N PRO A 151 0.06 -2.01 4.28
CA PRO A 151 -1.05 -1.12 3.93
C PRO A 151 -0.59 0.26 3.47
N TYR A 152 -1.31 0.84 2.53
CA TYR A 152 -1.04 2.17 1.99
C TYR A 152 -2.33 3.00 2.00
N ALA A 153 -2.21 4.29 2.22
CA ALA A 153 -3.36 5.18 2.18
C ALA A 153 -3.08 6.44 1.37
N VAL A 154 -4.10 6.89 0.68
CA VAL A 154 -4.11 8.17 -0.05
C VAL A 154 -5.33 8.95 0.39
N LEU A 155 -5.11 10.15 0.91
CA LEU A 155 -6.14 11.09 1.27
C LEU A 155 -6.32 12.10 0.14
N LEU A 156 -7.49 12.15 -0.42
CA LEU A 156 -7.89 13.11 -1.43
C LEU A 156 -8.72 14.21 -0.78
N ASP A 157 -8.47 15.45 -1.17
CA ASP A 157 -9.28 16.57 -0.72
C ASP A 157 -10.64 16.63 -1.46
N GLU A 158 -11.47 17.59 -1.12
CA GLU A 158 -12.81 17.81 -1.66
C GLU A 158 -12.78 18.12 -3.17
N LYS A 159 -11.62 18.49 -3.72
CA LYS A 159 -11.39 18.79 -5.14
C LYS A 159 -10.79 17.60 -5.90
N GLY A 160 -10.51 16.49 -5.23
CA GLY A 160 -9.85 15.32 -5.82
C GLY A 160 -8.34 15.48 -5.97
N MET A 161 -7.72 16.42 -5.24
CA MET A 161 -6.27 16.55 -5.17
C MET A 161 -5.71 15.64 -4.09
N ILE A 162 -4.53 15.11 -4.29
CA ILE A 162 -3.82 14.31 -3.28
C ILE A 162 -3.38 15.24 -2.15
N ALA A 163 -4.05 15.14 -1.01
CA ALA A 163 -3.74 15.96 0.17
C ALA A 163 -2.59 15.35 0.98
N SER A 164 -2.56 14.04 1.12
CA SER A 164 -1.49 13.30 1.79
C SER A 164 -1.51 11.84 1.37
N MET A 165 -0.40 11.14 1.49
CA MET A 165 -0.32 9.70 1.17
C MET A 165 0.86 9.06 1.87
N GLY A 166 0.78 7.75 2.11
CA GLY A 166 1.91 7.02 2.69
C GLY A 166 1.56 5.61 3.15
N ILE A 167 2.61 4.91 3.62
CA ILE A 167 2.49 3.59 4.24
C ILE A 167 1.95 3.76 5.66
N ILE A 168 0.94 2.99 6.01
CA ILE A 168 0.28 3.07 7.32
C ILE A 168 0.63 1.82 8.12
N ASN A 169 1.47 1.96 9.14
CA ASN A 169 1.87 0.84 10.00
C ASN A 169 1.26 0.92 11.41
N SER A 170 0.68 2.05 11.77
CA SER A 170 0.06 2.28 13.08
C SER A 170 -1.09 3.27 12.99
N ARG A 171 -1.82 3.42 14.10
CA ARG A 171 -2.88 4.43 14.21
C ARG A 171 -2.33 5.85 14.07
N GLU A 172 -1.20 6.11 14.67
CA GLU A 172 -0.53 7.42 14.64
C GLU A 172 -0.17 7.85 13.21
N HIS A 173 0.18 6.89 12.34
CA HIS A 173 0.40 7.16 10.92
C HIS A 173 -0.90 7.57 10.22
N LEU A 174 -2.04 6.96 10.58
CA LEU A 174 -3.34 7.36 10.03
C LEU A 174 -3.74 8.75 10.49
N ASP A 175 -3.55 9.05 11.78
CA ASP A 175 -3.84 10.37 12.36
C ASP A 175 -2.91 11.44 11.74
N SER A 176 -1.62 11.12 11.56
CA SER A 176 -0.65 12.02 10.89
C SER A 176 -1.01 12.32 9.44
N LEU A 177 -1.70 11.39 8.75
CA LEU A 177 -2.16 11.60 7.38
C LEU A 177 -3.27 12.66 7.33
N PHE A 178 -4.14 12.70 8.33
CA PHE A 178 -5.18 13.73 8.47
C PHE A 178 -4.57 15.09 8.87
N GLU A 179 -3.66 15.10 9.83
CA GLU A 179 -2.94 16.32 10.21
C GLU A 179 -2.12 16.91 9.06
N ALA A 180 -1.51 16.06 8.23
CA ALA A 180 -0.78 16.50 7.05
C ALA A 180 -1.67 17.28 6.07
N LYS A 181 -2.93 16.89 5.90
CA LYS A 181 -3.93 17.65 5.13
C LYS A 181 -4.19 19.03 5.76
N GLU A 182 -4.42 19.08 7.08
CA GLU A 182 -4.72 20.34 7.78
C GLU A 182 -3.55 21.32 7.69
N ARG A 183 -2.33 20.80 7.84
CA ARG A 183 -1.08 21.60 7.81
C ARG A 183 -0.52 21.81 6.42
N ARG A 184 -1.12 21.26 5.37
CA ARG A 184 -0.64 21.31 3.98
C ARG A 184 0.81 20.82 3.82
N VAL A 185 1.17 19.73 4.48
CA VAL A 185 2.52 19.11 4.42
C VAL A 185 2.52 18.01 3.35
N ALA A 186 3.58 17.96 2.54
CA ALA A 186 3.63 17.15 1.31
C ALA A 186 3.55 15.62 1.53
N SER A 187 4.02 15.10 2.68
CA SER A 187 3.90 13.66 2.99
C SER A 187 4.00 13.42 4.50
N ILE A 188 3.60 12.22 4.94
CA ILE A 188 3.79 11.80 6.33
C ILE A 188 5.28 11.86 6.73
N GLN A 189 6.17 11.49 5.81
CA GLN A 189 7.61 11.55 6.03
C GLN A 189 8.11 12.99 6.18
N ASP A 190 7.61 13.92 5.37
CA ASP A 190 7.94 15.34 5.47
C ASP A 190 7.36 15.97 6.74
N TYR A 191 6.15 15.57 7.13
CA TYR A 191 5.54 15.94 8.41
C TYR A 191 6.41 15.49 9.59
N MET A 192 6.82 14.23 9.62
CA MET A 192 7.67 13.69 10.69
C MET A 192 9.10 14.31 10.70
N GLN A 193 9.56 14.82 9.57
CA GLN A 193 10.84 15.55 9.46
C GLN A 193 10.70 17.06 9.68
N GLY A 194 9.50 17.58 9.95
CA GLY A 194 9.24 19.00 10.16
C GLY A 194 9.40 19.88 8.92
N LYS A 195 9.32 19.29 7.72
CA LYS A 195 9.38 20.03 6.47
C LYS A 195 7.99 20.51 6.07
N THR A 196 7.72 21.79 6.18
CA THR A 196 6.48 22.42 5.74
C THR A 196 6.62 22.88 4.28
N THR A 197 5.63 22.60 3.46
CA THR A 197 5.60 22.95 2.01
C THR A 197 5.22 24.42 1.78
N GLU A 198 5.65 25.32 2.62
CA GLU A 198 5.30 26.74 2.56
C GLU A 198 5.83 27.47 1.30
N ASN A 199 6.72 26.84 0.53
CA ASN A 199 7.40 27.48 -0.61
C ASN A 199 6.91 27.09 -2.01
N GLN A 200 5.88 26.27 -2.17
CA GLN A 200 5.43 25.84 -3.51
C GLN A 200 4.15 26.51 -4.05
N PHE A 201 3.53 27.42 -3.29
CA PHE A 201 2.28 28.08 -3.71
C PHE A 201 2.42 29.57 -4.07
N VAL A 202 3.61 30.11 -4.23
CA VAL A 202 3.83 31.57 -4.47
C VAL A 202 4.28 31.90 -5.89
N GLU A 203 4.15 31.04 -6.87
CA GLU A 203 4.36 31.44 -8.28
C GLU A 203 3.34 30.87 -9.25
N VAL A 204 2.11 31.37 -9.20
CA VAL A 204 1.29 31.58 -10.42
C VAL A 204 0.49 32.85 -10.23
N LYS A 205 1.06 33.92 -10.73
CA LYS A 205 0.35 35.16 -11.00
C LYS A 205 0.39 35.42 -12.49
#